data_e7167ff6f3780e79b695231cde17ee48
#
_entry.id   e7167ff6f3780e79b695231cde17ee48
#
_cell.length_a   1.000
_cell.length_b   1.000
_cell.length_c   1.000
_cell.angle_alpha   90.00
_cell.angle_beta   90.00
_cell.angle_gamma   90.00
#
_symmetry.space_group_name_H-M   'P 1'
#
loop_
_entity.id
_entity.type
_entity.pdbx_description
1 polymer ?
#
loop_
_entity_poly.entity_id
_entity_poly.type
_entity_poly.pdbx_seq_one_letter_code
_entity_poly.pdbx_strand_id
1 'polypeptide(L)'
;MSSSATASQRITDTVTSWPGVEAGPGRRGEFAFTVAGRQIGHLHGDRTAHFSFPTDVWAQLRNQGRIAEHPVFPGKRGPAARRIETDEDVDEVIALLRLNYERVTG
;
A
#
# COMPACT_ATOMS: atom_id res chain seq x y z
N MET A 1 5.86 29.19 4.32
CA MET A 1 6.84 28.12 4.48
C MET A 1 6.16 26.79 4.37
N SER A 2 6.63 25.98 3.48
CA SER A 2 6.05 24.65 3.33
C SER A 2 6.77 23.67 4.25
N SER A 3 6.03 22.92 5.00
CA SER A 3 6.59 21.77 5.68
C SER A 3 6.63 20.61 4.68
N SER A 4 7.76 19.94 4.62
CA SER A 4 7.85 18.74 3.80
C SER A 4 7.23 17.60 4.56
N ALA A 5 6.05 17.20 4.13
CA ALA A 5 5.45 15.97 4.66
C ALA A 5 6.28 14.78 4.18
N THR A 6 6.46 13.79 5.04
CA THR A 6 7.12 12.55 4.68
C THR A 6 6.24 11.75 3.72
N ALA A 7 6.82 10.75 3.04
CA ALA A 7 6.06 9.89 2.16
C ALA A 7 4.93 9.19 2.93
N SER A 8 5.22 8.67 4.13
CA SER A 8 4.19 8.01 4.93
C SER A 8 3.08 8.97 5.35
N GLN A 9 3.40 10.22 5.69
CA GLN A 9 2.39 11.22 6.04
C GLN A 9 1.48 11.53 4.84
N ARG A 10 2.07 11.72 3.67
CA ARG A 10 1.31 12.03 2.46
C ARG A 10 0.36 10.89 2.08
N ILE A 11 0.86 9.68 2.14
CA ILE A 11 0.05 8.49 1.87
C ILE A 11 -1.06 8.38 2.90
N THR A 12 -0.73 8.51 4.18
CA THR A 12 -1.69 8.39 5.27
C THR A 12 -2.80 9.43 5.16
N ASP A 13 -2.43 10.69 4.92
CA ASP A 13 -3.42 11.78 4.80
C ASP A 13 -4.41 11.52 3.67
N THR A 14 -3.92 11.04 2.55
CA THR A 14 -4.79 10.74 1.40
C THR A 14 -5.68 9.53 1.68
N VAL A 15 -5.08 8.44 2.12
CA VAL A 15 -5.79 7.17 2.27
C VAL A 15 -6.83 7.24 3.39
N THR A 16 -6.52 7.91 4.49
CA THR A 16 -7.48 8.06 5.60
C THR A 16 -8.61 9.03 5.28
N SER A 17 -8.52 9.79 4.20
CA SER A 17 -9.63 10.60 3.72
C SER A 17 -10.72 9.77 3.04
N TRP A 18 -10.43 8.55 2.65
CA TRP A 18 -11.42 7.68 2.02
C TRP A 18 -12.40 7.15 3.07
N PRO A 19 -13.70 7.09 2.74
CA PRO A 19 -14.70 6.66 3.72
C PRO A 19 -14.40 5.27 4.29
N GLY A 20 -14.43 5.18 5.63
CA GLY A 20 -14.28 3.93 6.35
C GLY A 20 -12.86 3.46 6.57
N VAL A 21 -11.85 4.16 6.05
CA VAL A 21 -10.46 3.76 6.25
C VAL A 21 -9.99 4.14 7.65
N GLU A 22 -9.42 3.16 8.33
CA GLU A 22 -8.73 3.36 9.61
C GLU A 22 -7.25 3.05 9.44
N ALA A 23 -6.43 3.75 10.21
CA ALA A 23 -4.98 3.56 10.15
C ALA A 23 -4.43 3.44 11.56
N GLY A 24 -3.44 2.57 11.72
CA GLY A 24 -2.79 2.38 13.00
C GLY A 24 -1.69 1.35 12.94
N PRO A 25 -0.97 1.17 14.06
CA PRO A 25 0.14 0.22 14.10
C PRO A 25 -0.37 -1.22 14.00
N GLY A 26 0.33 -2.02 13.20
CA GLY A 26 0.09 -3.44 13.11
C GLY A 26 0.87 -4.21 14.16
N ARG A 27 0.76 -5.53 14.13
CA ARG A 27 1.35 -6.41 15.13
C ARG A 27 2.88 -6.38 15.16
N ARG A 28 3.49 -6.05 14.02
CA ARG A 28 4.95 -6.04 13.89
C ARG A 28 5.52 -4.63 13.82
N GLY A 29 4.74 -3.63 14.20
CA GLY A 29 5.17 -2.24 14.16
C GLY A 29 5.00 -1.57 12.81
N GLU A 30 4.46 -2.27 11.82
CA GLU A 30 4.12 -1.64 10.54
C GLU A 30 2.90 -0.73 10.72
N PHE A 31 2.73 0.21 9.81
CA PHE A 31 1.58 1.11 9.85
C PHE A 31 0.54 0.65 8.83
N ALA A 32 -0.57 0.13 9.30
CA ALA A 32 -1.55 -0.56 8.48
C ALA A 32 -2.79 0.28 8.21
N PHE A 33 -3.36 0.10 7.01
CA PHE A 33 -4.63 0.70 6.62
C PHE A 33 -5.67 -0.40 6.47
N THR A 34 -6.83 -0.20 7.11
CA THR A 34 -7.92 -1.18 7.07
C THR A 34 -9.22 -0.50 6.69
N VAL A 35 -10.11 -1.26 6.07
CA VAL A 35 -11.48 -0.83 5.80
C VAL A 35 -12.37 -2.05 5.95
N ALA A 36 -13.50 -1.89 6.65
CA ALA A 36 -14.42 -2.98 6.93
C ALA A 36 -13.71 -4.18 7.59
N GLY A 37 -12.74 -3.89 8.46
CA GLY A 37 -11.97 -4.92 9.17
C GLY A 37 -10.93 -5.66 8.33
N ARG A 38 -10.69 -5.22 7.08
CA ARG A 38 -9.74 -5.89 6.17
C ARG A 38 -8.60 -4.95 5.84
N GLN A 39 -7.39 -5.45 5.89
CA GLN A 39 -6.22 -4.66 5.56
C GLN A 39 -6.12 -4.47 4.03
N ILE A 40 -5.92 -3.22 3.60
CA ILE A 40 -5.70 -2.89 2.19
C ILE A 40 -4.23 -2.70 1.86
N GLY A 41 -3.39 -2.57 2.87
CA GLY A 41 -1.95 -2.47 2.73
C GLY A 41 -1.33 -1.91 3.98
N HIS A 42 0.01 -1.90 4.03
CA HIS A 42 0.72 -1.30 5.16
C HIS A 42 2.05 -0.71 4.71
N LEU A 43 2.55 0.21 5.52
CA LEU A 43 3.81 0.89 5.27
C LEU A 43 4.88 0.43 6.25
N HIS A 44 6.10 0.30 5.77
CA HIS A 44 7.29 0.16 6.60
C HIS A 44 8.08 1.45 6.50
N GLY A 45 7.75 2.42 7.34
CA GLY A 45 8.34 3.75 7.30
C GLY A 45 8.00 4.48 6.01
N ASP A 46 8.95 5.24 5.49
CA ASP A 46 8.77 6.06 4.30
C ASP A 46 9.29 5.39 3.02
N ARG A 47 9.77 4.16 3.10
CA ARG A 47 10.55 3.55 2.03
C ARG A 47 9.88 2.40 1.31
N THR A 48 8.93 1.72 1.95
CA THR A 48 8.35 0.53 1.38
C THR A 48 6.90 0.39 1.79
N ALA A 49 6.07 -0.03 0.84
CA ALA A 49 4.69 -0.41 1.10
C ALA A 49 4.51 -1.88 0.74
N HIS A 50 3.70 -2.58 1.52
CA HIS A 50 3.36 -3.97 1.29
C HIS A 50 1.86 -4.12 1.08
N PHE A 51 1.50 -5.07 0.23
CA PHE A 51 0.12 -5.33 -0.16
C PHE A 51 -0.11 -6.82 -0.29
N SER A 52 -1.38 -7.20 -0.37
CA SER A 52 -1.77 -8.51 -0.82
C SER A 52 -2.87 -8.34 -1.86
N PHE A 53 -2.71 -8.99 -3.01
CA PHE A 53 -3.67 -8.92 -4.11
C PHE A 53 -4.11 -10.32 -4.50
N PRO A 54 -5.31 -10.47 -5.09
CA PRO A 54 -5.64 -11.73 -5.76
C PRO A 54 -4.58 -12.09 -6.80
N THR A 55 -4.36 -13.37 -7.04
CA THR A 55 -3.24 -13.83 -7.86
C THR A 55 -3.26 -13.29 -9.29
N ASP A 56 -4.45 -13.16 -9.88
CA ASP A 56 -4.59 -12.60 -11.23
C ASP A 56 -4.26 -11.10 -11.27
N VAL A 57 -4.73 -10.35 -10.28
CA VAL A 57 -4.41 -8.92 -10.15
C VAL A 57 -2.91 -8.74 -9.91
N TRP A 58 -2.34 -9.56 -9.03
CA TRP A 58 -0.91 -9.55 -8.76
C TRP A 58 -0.09 -9.74 -10.03
N ALA A 59 -0.48 -10.72 -10.84
CA ALA A 59 0.24 -11.02 -12.08
C ALA A 59 0.20 -9.85 -13.06
N GLN A 60 -0.95 -9.19 -13.18
CA GLN A 60 -1.08 -8.02 -14.04
C GLN A 60 -0.21 -6.86 -13.56
N LEU A 61 -0.26 -6.57 -12.26
CA LEU A 61 0.53 -5.48 -11.68
C LEU A 61 2.03 -5.75 -11.79
N ARG A 62 2.44 -7.00 -11.57
CA ARG A 62 3.83 -7.40 -11.71
C ARG A 62 4.31 -7.23 -13.15
N ASN A 63 3.49 -7.65 -14.10
CA ASN A 63 3.77 -7.53 -15.53
C ASN A 63 3.91 -6.08 -15.97
N GLN A 64 3.15 -5.18 -15.36
CA GLN A 64 3.19 -3.75 -15.64
C GLN A 64 4.35 -3.05 -14.92
N GLY A 65 5.12 -3.76 -14.10
CA GLY A 65 6.22 -3.17 -13.35
C GLY A 65 5.78 -2.31 -12.17
N ARG A 66 4.52 -2.44 -11.75
CA ARG A 66 3.96 -1.59 -10.68
C ARG A 66 4.24 -2.11 -9.28
N ILE A 67 4.50 -3.40 -9.14
CA ILE A 67 4.84 -4.05 -7.88
C ILE A 67 6.04 -4.96 -8.07
N ALA A 68 6.68 -5.31 -6.95
CA ALA A 68 7.70 -6.35 -6.88
C ALA A 68 7.22 -7.48 -5.99
N GLU A 69 7.93 -8.59 -6.01
CA GLU A 69 7.68 -9.69 -5.09
C GLU A 69 7.94 -9.25 -3.66
N HIS A 70 7.14 -9.78 -2.73
CA HIS A 70 7.35 -9.51 -1.32
C HIS A 70 8.66 -10.17 -0.87
N PRO A 71 9.57 -9.44 -0.21
CA PRO A 71 10.89 -9.99 0.10
C PRO A 71 10.86 -11.18 1.07
N VAL A 72 9.82 -11.29 1.90
CA VAL A 72 9.66 -12.42 2.82
C VAL A 72 9.03 -13.63 2.13
N PHE A 73 8.36 -13.41 0.99
CA PHE A 73 7.67 -14.47 0.25
C PHE A 73 8.08 -14.45 -1.23
N PRO A 74 9.39 -14.62 -1.52
CA PRO A 74 9.84 -14.59 -2.91
C PRO A 74 9.21 -15.73 -3.72
N GLY A 75 8.84 -15.43 -4.95
CA GLY A 75 8.21 -16.40 -5.83
C GLY A 75 6.73 -16.64 -5.56
N LYS A 76 6.16 -16.03 -4.53
CA LYS A 76 4.75 -16.22 -4.19
C LYS A 76 3.89 -15.11 -4.82
N ARG A 77 2.80 -15.51 -5.46
CA ARG A 77 1.81 -14.57 -6.02
C ARG A 77 0.80 -14.19 -4.93
N GLY A 78 0.51 -12.91 -4.83
CA GLY A 78 -0.38 -12.36 -3.82
C GLY A 78 0.33 -11.32 -2.97
N PRO A 79 1.29 -11.71 -2.13
CA PRO A 79 2.09 -10.73 -1.39
C PRO A 79 2.93 -9.88 -2.34
N ALA A 80 2.92 -8.57 -2.14
CA ALA A 80 3.56 -7.61 -3.04
C ALA A 80 4.24 -6.50 -2.27
N ALA A 81 5.26 -5.90 -2.88
CA ALA A 81 5.97 -4.77 -2.33
C ALA A 81 6.11 -3.66 -3.38
N ARG A 82 6.12 -2.43 -2.91
CA ARG A 82 6.46 -1.27 -3.76
C ARG A 82 7.42 -0.39 -3.00
N ARG A 83 8.56 -0.13 -3.60
CA ARG A 83 9.56 0.76 -3.06
C ARG A 83 9.12 2.21 -3.23
N ILE A 84 9.45 3.05 -2.26
CA ILE A 84 9.07 4.46 -2.26
C ILE A 84 10.36 5.28 -2.28
N GLU A 85 10.68 5.87 -3.43
CA GLU A 85 11.88 6.69 -3.61
C GLU A 85 11.58 8.04 -4.21
N THR A 86 10.44 8.18 -4.89
CA THR A 86 10.07 9.39 -5.60
C THR A 86 8.64 9.78 -5.31
N ASP A 87 8.23 10.99 -5.70
CA ASP A 87 6.84 11.40 -5.63
C ASP A 87 5.93 10.52 -6.47
N GLU A 88 6.44 10.03 -7.60
CA GLU A 88 5.69 9.09 -8.44
C GLU A 88 5.42 7.78 -7.69
N ASP A 89 6.37 7.31 -6.89
CA ASP A 89 6.19 6.12 -6.08
C ASP A 89 5.11 6.34 -5.03
N VAL A 90 5.06 7.52 -4.41
CA VAL A 90 4.02 7.87 -3.45
C VAL A 90 2.65 7.78 -4.12
N ASP A 91 2.50 8.39 -5.30
CA ASP A 91 1.25 8.37 -6.05
C ASP A 91 0.86 6.94 -6.43
N GLU A 92 1.84 6.11 -6.81
CA GLU A 92 1.59 4.72 -7.18
C GLU A 92 1.16 3.88 -5.98
N VAL A 93 1.77 4.10 -4.81
CA VAL A 93 1.35 3.42 -3.58
C VAL A 93 -0.10 3.77 -3.26
N ILE A 94 -0.46 5.04 -3.38
CA ILE A 94 -1.84 5.48 -3.15
C ILE A 94 -2.79 4.80 -4.15
N ALA A 95 -2.40 4.70 -5.41
CA ALA A 95 -3.21 4.04 -6.43
C ALA A 95 -3.38 2.54 -6.14
N LEU A 96 -2.32 1.87 -5.67
CA LEU A 96 -2.37 0.46 -5.32
C LEU A 96 -3.26 0.21 -4.09
N LEU A 97 -3.17 1.09 -3.09
CA LEU A 97 -4.08 1.03 -1.94
C LEU A 97 -5.52 1.25 -2.38
N ARG A 98 -5.75 2.16 -3.33
CA ARG A 98 -7.09 2.42 -3.86
C ARG A 98 -7.66 1.20 -4.59
N LEU A 99 -6.84 0.46 -5.33
CA LEU A 99 -7.28 -0.79 -5.96
C LEU A 99 -7.84 -1.76 -4.91
N ASN A 100 -7.10 -1.96 -3.82
CA ASN A 100 -7.57 -2.84 -2.75
C ASN A 100 -8.79 -2.26 -2.02
N TYR A 101 -8.81 -0.96 -1.80
CA TYR A 101 -9.96 -0.29 -1.20
C TYR A 101 -11.23 -0.55 -2.00
N GLU A 102 -11.17 -0.35 -3.31
CA GLU A 102 -12.34 -0.55 -4.18
C GLU A 102 -12.74 -2.01 -4.26
N ARG A 103 -11.78 -2.90 -4.24
CA ARG A 103 -12.04 -4.34 -4.25
C ARG A 103 -12.75 -4.79 -2.98
N VAL A 104 -12.36 -4.23 -1.83
CA VAL A 104 -12.95 -4.61 -0.53
C VAL A 104 -14.32 -3.96 -0.33
N THR A 105 -14.51 -2.73 -0.82
CA THR A 105 -15.75 -1.97 -0.62
C THR A 105 -16.73 -2.08 -1.77
N GLY A 106 -16.28 -2.54 -2.92
CA GLY A 106 -17.08 -2.62 -4.14
C GLY A 106 -17.99 -3.82 -4.25
#